data_d85cb66a123847a4f3dc1e3bdf0f626c
#
_entry.id   d85cb66a123847a4f3dc1e3bdf0f626c
#
_cell.length_a   1.000
_cell.length_b   1.000
_cell.length_c   1.000
_cell.angle_alpha   90.00
_cell.angle_beta   90.00
_cell.angle_gamma   90.00
#
_symmetry.space_group_name_H-M   'P 1'
#
loop_
_entity.id
_entity.type
_entity.pdbx_description
1 polymer ?
#
loop_
_entity_poly.entity_id
_entity_poly.type
_entity_poly.pdbx_seq_one_letter_code
_entity_poly.pdbx_strand_id
1 'polypeptide(L)'
;MKGLTRCTPHSKLRLLPYVASILLLVVASATGQSNEGQSNEGKAEGNSRAANSSKPTFSKDVAPILFAHCANCHRPGEVASAFPLLSYDDARSQAESIKEKIVRREMPPWPADPAKSLKFRNDPRLSQQEIGTLVAWVNAGTPKGNDADLPSLPTELQGWLHPKNLAPDAVIQLPVFHLPATGEVPYVRYLSKVPFPTDKWVVALQVLPSNRGLVHHMAITEVALPSGVTPADLDERARIARQLGLPAGSSGMRPAVVDPANENETDMLGVYTPGTTFEAYGDDSAKLVKAGENMYLNFNIHYQTTGKPETDQPKMAFWFRPDPPKREIFRVPASGETILADGRELLTDTPGQKAEGTAVFIPPIPPNAENYEVVGVTAYTEPVTIYQLQPHAHLRGKDFNYAVVYPDGHEVNVLSVPKYDFHWQLAYELDQPLELPAGSKLVVTAHYDNSMKNEHLQHHHHAPDAAGNSEPNHFGTDKEVYFRELNQSWDEMFTPFIQYSIHTRNSATAVAQDIKQPSPLRIVEVVGCLEQGSSGTWMLSNAGEPVQSETQPTSMAAVSAAATRPLGNRQEQLIGMDAFNPSSRKGQKTVVKGVLIEDAGGNRLNVTSLQTAADRCSSR
;
A
#
# COMPACT_ATOMS: atom_id res chain seq x y z
N MET A 1 32.71 -25.13 50.97
CA MET A 1 33.60 -24.34 51.86
C MET A 1 33.61 -22.91 51.40
N LYS A 2 33.12 -22.01 52.28
CA LYS A 2 33.47 -20.59 52.48
C LYS A 2 33.50 -19.70 51.23
N GLY A 3 32.87 -18.55 51.07
CA GLY A 3 32.25 -17.73 52.10
C GLY A 3 31.50 -16.57 51.45
N LEU A 4 30.47 -16.19 52.13
CA LEU A 4 29.66 -14.99 51.94
C LEU A 4 30.46 -13.71 52.21
N THR A 5 30.22 -12.63 51.48
CA THR A 5 30.26 -11.29 52.06
C THR A 5 29.20 -10.39 51.42
N ARG A 6 28.24 -9.98 52.27
CA ARG A 6 27.29 -8.86 52.07
C ARG A 6 28.01 -7.53 52.29
N CYS A 7 27.64 -6.50 51.58
CA CYS A 7 27.64 -5.12 52.06
C CYS A 7 26.60 -4.28 51.31
N THR A 8 25.57 -3.85 51.97
CA THR A 8 24.77 -2.63 51.83
C THR A 8 25.25 -1.64 52.93
N PRO A 9 24.81 -0.36 53.02
CA PRO A 9 23.95 0.48 52.19
C PRO A 9 24.33 2.00 52.20
N HIS A 10 23.43 2.83 51.65
CA HIS A 10 23.20 4.26 51.90
C HIS A 10 23.99 5.33 51.14
N SER A 11 23.28 6.10 50.31
CA SER A 11 23.30 7.57 50.40
C SER A 11 22.12 8.20 49.66
N LYS A 12 21.23 8.74 50.42
CA LYS A 12 20.62 10.04 50.51
C LYS A 12 20.24 10.79 49.22
N LEU A 13 18.93 10.81 49.03
CA LEU A 13 18.13 11.75 48.24
C LEU A 13 18.47 13.21 48.60
N ARG A 14 18.74 14.05 47.60
CA ARG A 14 18.65 15.52 47.72
C ARG A 14 17.64 16.03 46.68
N LEU A 15 16.52 16.50 47.18
CA LEU A 15 15.54 17.31 46.46
C LEU A 15 16.11 18.73 46.32
N LEU A 16 16.02 19.31 45.16
CA LEU A 16 16.14 20.75 44.90
C LEU A 16 14.87 21.22 44.17
N PRO A 17 14.28 22.33 44.55
CA PRO A 17 13.01 22.82 44.04
C PRO A 17 13.20 23.61 42.75
N TYR A 18 12.36 23.35 41.74
CA TYR A 18 12.22 24.19 40.56
C TYR A 18 11.29 25.36 40.85
N VAL A 19 11.85 26.57 40.69
CA VAL A 19 11.14 27.85 40.76
C VAL A 19 10.38 28.05 39.45
N ALA A 20 9.07 28.25 39.56
CA ALA A 20 8.21 28.65 38.46
C ALA A 20 8.36 30.15 38.18
N SER A 21 8.80 30.51 36.98
CA SER A 21 8.76 31.91 36.52
C SER A 21 7.50 32.12 35.70
N ILE A 22 6.57 32.87 36.23
CA ILE A 22 5.37 33.38 35.57
C ILE A 22 5.78 34.62 34.78
N LEU A 23 5.63 34.58 33.46
CA LEU A 23 5.78 35.75 32.58
C LEU A 23 4.40 36.38 32.35
N LEU A 24 4.15 37.55 32.92
CA LEU A 24 2.99 38.40 32.64
C LEU A 24 3.21 39.11 31.28
N LEU A 25 2.32 38.90 30.35
CA LEU A 25 2.19 39.70 29.13
C LEU A 25 1.17 40.82 29.36
N VAL A 26 1.66 42.06 29.35
CA VAL A 26 0.87 43.30 29.43
C VAL A 26 0.22 43.55 28.06
N VAL A 27 -1.11 43.66 28.05
CA VAL A 27 -1.87 44.12 26.87
C VAL A 27 -1.97 45.64 26.95
N ALA A 28 -1.41 46.34 25.98
CA ALA A 28 -1.57 47.77 25.80
C ALA A 28 -2.85 48.05 25.00
N SER A 29 -3.79 48.75 25.66
CA SER A 29 -4.98 49.29 25.02
C SER A 29 -4.64 50.62 24.36
N ALA A 30 -4.92 50.74 23.05
CA ALA A 30 -4.93 52.02 22.35
C ALA A 30 -6.37 52.50 22.19
N THR A 31 -6.69 53.60 22.86
CA THR A 31 -7.93 54.37 22.70
C THR A 31 -7.77 55.36 21.55
N GLY A 32 -8.70 55.37 20.65
CA GLY A 32 -8.85 56.39 19.61
C GLY A 32 -10.33 56.77 19.49
N GLN A 33 -10.58 58.06 19.71
CA GLN A 33 -11.89 58.71 19.83
C GLN A 33 -12.60 58.90 18.47
N SER A 34 -13.91 58.70 18.55
CA SER A 34 -15.09 59.42 18.05
C SER A 34 -15.03 60.22 16.75
N ASN A 35 -16.00 59.96 15.88
CA ASN A 35 -16.84 61.03 15.31
C ASN A 35 -18.28 60.56 15.06
N GLU A 36 -19.21 61.39 15.53
CA GLU A 36 -20.65 61.23 15.46
C GLU A 36 -21.17 61.48 14.02
N GLY A 37 -22.14 60.69 13.62
CA GLY A 37 -22.99 60.97 12.48
C GLY A 37 -24.33 60.25 12.63
N GLN A 38 -25.34 61.01 13.10
CA GLN A 38 -26.74 60.59 13.19
C GLN A 38 -27.32 60.26 11.82
N SER A 39 -28.10 59.19 11.70
CA SER A 39 -29.52 59.26 11.31
C SER A 39 -30.14 57.91 10.97
N ASN A 40 -31.31 57.77 11.47
CA ASN A 40 -32.46 56.96 11.03
C ASN A 40 -32.64 55.53 11.52
N GLU A 41 -33.54 55.49 12.48
CA GLU A 41 -34.31 54.31 12.89
C GLU A 41 -35.05 53.67 11.72
N GLY A 42 -34.71 52.40 11.47
CA GLY A 42 -35.52 51.48 10.70
C GLY A 42 -35.68 50.21 11.54
N LYS A 43 -36.79 50.09 12.27
CA LYS A 43 -37.18 48.84 12.91
C LYS A 43 -37.34 47.75 11.85
N ALA A 44 -36.34 46.90 11.72
CA ALA A 44 -36.47 45.58 11.15
C ALA A 44 -36.64 44.60 12.29
N GLU A 45 -37.85 44.17 12.57
CA GLU A 45 -38.12 42.99 13.39
C GLU A 45 -37.51 41.78 12.69
N GLY A 46 -36.26 41.49 13.08
CA GLY A 46 -35.59 40.25 12.72
C GLY A 46 -36.25 39.09 13.45
N ASN A 47 -37.16 38.45 12.75
CA ASN A 47 -37.77 37.19 13.14
C ASN A 47 -36.64 36.13 13.11
N SER A 48 -35.81 36.09 14.17
CA SER A 48 -34.94 34.96 14.42
C SER A 48 -35.82 33.78 14.80
N ARG A 49 -36.33 33.12 13.77
CA ARG A 49 -36.86 31.77 13.90
C ARG A 49 -35.70 30.91 14.38
N ALA A 50 -35.57 30.79 15.71
CA ALA A 50 -34.78 29.74 16.29
C ALA A 50 -35.28 28.45 15.64
N ALA A 51 -34.47 27.88 14.76
CA ALA A 51 -34.71 26.56 14.23
C ALA A 51 -34.81 25.66 15.46
N ASN A 52 -35.99 25.16 15.72
CA ASN A 52 -36.26 24.16 16.73
C ASN A 52 -35.55 22.90 16.23
N SER A 53 -34.25 22.79 16.53
CA SER A 53 -33.47 21.62 16.14
C SER A 53 -33.97 20.47 17.00
N SER A 54 -34.96 19.76 16.46
CA SER A 54 -35.41 18.50 17.03
C SER A 54 -34.18 17.62 17.24
N LYS A 55 -34.07 17.02 18.43
CA LYS A 55 -32.97 16.08 18.72
C LYS A 55 -32.96 15.00 17.65
N PRO A 56 -31.76 14.64 17.11
CA PRO A 56 -31.68 13.57 16.12
C PRO A 56 -32.25 12.27 16.69
N THR A 57 -32.94 11.51 15.82
CA THR A 57 -33.50 10.20 16.16
C THR A 57 -32.86 9.10 15.34
N PHE A 58 -32.88 7.87 15.86
CA PHE A 58 -32.29 6.74 15.15
C PHE A 58 -32.94 6.55 13.78
N SER A 59 -34.29 6.41 13.75
CA SER A 59 -34.99 6.04 12.52
C SER A 59 -34.78 7.04 11.39
N LYS A 60 -34.81 8.34 11.69
CA LYS A 60 -34.75 9.39 10.68
C LYS A 60 -33.35 9.85 10.33
N ASP A 61 -32.48 10.00 11.36
CA ASP A 61 -31.24 10.76 11.21
C ASP A 61 -30.01 9.85 11.29
N VAL A 62 -30.03 8.78 12.09
CA VAL A 62 -28.88 7.92 12.40
C VAL A 62 -28.83 6.69 11.50
N ALA A 63 -29.95 5.98 11.33
CA ALA A 63 -30.00 4.77 10.52
C ALA A 63 -29.53 5.00 9.07
N PRO A 64 -29.89 6.10 8.37
CA PRO A 64 -29.34 6.37 7.04
C PRO A 64 -27.81 6.43 7.02
N ILE A 65 -27.19 7.06 8.02
CA ILE A 65 -25.73 7.19 8.13
C ILE A 65 -25.09 5.82 8.39
N LEU A 66 -25.61 5.08 9.39
CA LEU A 66 -25.07 3.75 9.72
C LEU A 66 -25.23 2.77 8.55
N PHE A 67 -26.34 2.81 7.85
CA PHE A 67 -26.59 1.93 6.71
C PHE A 67 -25.72 2.24 5.50
N ALA A 68 -25.38 3.52 5.29
CA ALA A 68 -24.50 3.94 4.19
C ALA A 68 -23.03 3.63 4.47
N HIS A 69 -22.55 3.82 5.71
CA HIS A 69 -21.11 3.82 6.02
C HIS A 69 -20.63 2.66 6.88
N CYS A 70 -21.52 1.99 7.63
CA CYS A 70 -21.12 0.98 8.63
C CYS A 70 -21.64 -0.42 8.31
N ALA A 71 -22.88 -0.52 7.80
CA ALA A 71 -23.61 -1.78 7.66
C ALA A 71 -22.98 -2.78 6.68
N ASN A 72 -22.10 -2.33 5.78
CA ASN A 72 -21.39 -3.23 4.86
C ASN A 72 -20.42 -4.18 5.59
N CYS A 73 -19.82 -3.71 6.70
CA CYS A 73 -18.92 -4.51 7.52
C CYS A 73 -19.58 -4.98 8.83
N HIS A 74 -20.45 -4.13 9.43
CA HIS A 74 -21.10 -4.37 10.70
C HIS A 74 -22.44 -5.10 10.52
N ARG A 75 -22.38 -6.35 10.05
CA ARG A 75 -23.54 -7.25 9.87
C ARG A 75 -23.13 -8.71 10.03
N PRO A 76 -24.08 -9.63 10.29
CA PRO A 76 -23.79 -11.06 10.32
C PRO A 76 -23.11 -11.55 9.03
N GLY A 77 -22.07 -12.38 9.18
CA GLY A 77 -21.30 -12.94 8.05
C GLY A 77 -20.20 -12.06 7.48
N GLU A 78 -20.07 -10.81 7.94
CA GLU A 78 -19.01 -9.88 7.55
C GLU A 78 -17.91 -9.74 8.62
N VAL A 79 -16.83 -9.03 8.32
CA VAL A 79 -15.65 -8.91 9.19
C VAL A 79 -15.95 -8.40 10.60
N ALA A 80 -16.96 -7.54 10.77
CA ALA A 80 -17.39 -7.00 12.05
C ALA A 80 -18.71 -7.61 12.55
N SER A 81 -18.95 -8.89 12.24
CA SER A 81 -20.20 -9.59 12.57
C SER A 81 -20.50 -9.68 14.08
N ALA A 82 -19.49 -9.54 14.94
CA ALA A 82 -19.67 -9.49 16.39
C ALA A 82 -20.38 -8.22 16.88
N PHE A 83 -20.40 -7.16 16.07
CA PHE A 83 -20.96 -5.85 16.40
C PHE A 83 -21.86 -5.35 15.26
N PRO A 84 -23.01 -6.01 14.99
CA PRO A 84 -23.92 -5.57 13.93
C PRO A 84 -24.47 -4.18 14.23
N LEU A 85 -24.76 -3.40 13.18
CA LEU A 85 -25.33 -2.06 13.27
C LEU A 85 -26.55 -1.92 12.31
N LEU A 86 -27.43 -2.91 12.33
CA LEU A 86 -28.58 -3.02 11.44
C LEU A 86 -29.90 -2.63 12.11
N SER A 87 -29.93 -2.52 13.44
CA SER A 87 -31.13 -2.20 14.20
C SER A 87 -30.89 -1.08 15.21
N TYR A 88 -31.99 -0.53 15.73
CA TYR A 88 -31.94 0.45 16.82
C TYR A 88 -31.24 -0.12 18.08
N ASP A 89 -31.57 -1.35 18.44
CA ASP A 89 -31.01 -1.97 19.64
C ASP A 89 -29.51 -2.26 19.49
N ASP A 90 -29.08 -2.67 18.31
CA ASP A 90 -27.65 -2.82 17.99
C ASP A 90 -26.92 -1.48 18.16
N ALA A 91 -27.38 -0.44 17.47
CA ALA A 91 -26.75 0.88 17.50
C ALA A 91 -26.77 1.51 18.91
N ARG A 92 -27.88 1.35 19.64
CA ARG A 92 -28.01 1.86 21.01
C ARG A 92 -27.03 1.19 21.96
N SER A 93 -26.87 -0.12 21.85
CA SER A 93 -25.95 -0.89 22.71
C SER A 93 -24.49 -0.47 22.52
N GLN A 94 -24.13 0.05 21.33
CA GLN A 94 -22.79 0.48 20.95
C GLN A 94 -22.62 2.00 20.88
N ALA A 95 -23.60 2.77 21.35
CA ALA A 95 -23.68 4.22 21.08
C ALA A 95 -22.43 5.01 21.51
N GLU A 96 -21.92 4.77 22.72
CA GLU A 96 -20.69 5.47 23.20
C GLU A 96 -19.46 5.01 22.42
N SER A 97 -19.34 3.73 22.06
CA SER A 97 -18.25 3.20 21.24
C SER A 97 -18.28 3.80 19.83
N ILE A 98 -19.47 3.88 19.20
CA ILE A 98 -19.65 4.54 17.90
C ILE A 98 -19.14 5.99 17.98
N LYS A 99 -19.62 6.76 18.98
CA LYS A 99 -19.22 8.14 19.18
C LYS A 99 -17.70 8.28 19.35
N GLU A 100 -17.08 7.46 20.19
CA GLU A 100 -15.63 7.49 20.40
C GLU A 100 -14.87 7.24 19.09
N LYS A 101 -15.21 6.17 18.37
CA LYS A 101 -14.51 5.75 17.16
C LYS A 101 -14.65 6.75 16.00
N ILE A 102 -15.85 7.32 15.79
CA ILE A 102 -16.05 8.32 14.72
C ILE A 102 -15.38 9.67 15.04
N VAL A 103 -15.36 10.10 16.31
CA VAL A 103 -14.69 11.33 16.71
C VAL A 103 -13.17 11.22 16.55
N ARG A 104 -12.60 10.06 16.85
CA ARG A 104 -11.19 9.76 16.63
C ARG A 104 -10.84 9.47 15.17
N ARG A 105 -11.84 9.42 14.27
CA ARG A 105 -11.65 9.04 12.87
C ARG A 105 -11.05 7.63 12.68
N GLU A 106 -11.28 6.73 13.64
CA GLU A 106 -10.88 5.33 13.55
C GLU A 106 -11.88 4.49 12.75
N MET A 107 -13.16 4.93 12.71
CA MET A 107 -14.23 4.31 11.92
C MET A 107 -15.01 5.36 11.10
N PRO A 108 -15.35 5.06 9.84
CA PRO A 108 -14.82 3.96 9.02
C PRO A 108 -13.29 4.04 8.87
N PRO A 109 -12.57 2.88 8.73
CA PRO A 109 -11.11 2.88 8.63
C PRO A 109 -10.67 3.54 7.33
N TRP A 110 -9.94 4.65 7.44
CA TRP A 110 -9.39 5.39 6.29
C TRP A 110 -8.24 6.27 6.71
N PRO A 111 -7.03 5.71 6.83
CA PRO A 111 -5.87 6.42 7.35
C PRO A 111 -5.22 7.40 6.37
N ALA A 112 -5.70 7.54 5.12
CA ALA A 112 -5.16 8.51 4.18
C ALA A 112 -5.32 9.95 4.68
N ASP A 113 -4.22 10.71 4.69
CA ASP A 113 -4.20 12.13 5.05
C ASP A 113 -4.82 12.97 3.92
N PRO A 114 -5.97 13.63 4.13
CA PRO A 114 -6.65 14.39 3.08
C PRO A 114 -5.89 15.66 2.67
N ALA A 115 -4.97 16.15 3.50
CA ALA A 115 -4.16 17.33 3.18
C ALA A 115 -2.94 17.00 2.29
N LYS A 116 -2.56 15.72 2.24
CA LYS A 116 -1.37 15.24 1.54
C LYS A 116 -1.67 14.15 0.51
N SER A 117 -2.95 13.93 0.22
CA SER A 117 -3.37 12.90 -0.74
C SER A 117 -4.30 13.50 -1.79
N LEU A 118 -4.37 12.86 -2.94
CA LEU A 118 -5.40 13.11 -3.93
C LEU A 118 -6.78 12.70 -3.39
N LYS A 119 -7.83 12.98 -4.15
CA LYS A 119 -9.18 12.52 -3.82
C LYS A 119 -9.39 11.09 -4.28
N PHE A 120 -10.10 10.31 -3.47
CA PHE A 120 -10.43 8.92 -3.75
C PHE A 120 -11.95 8.74 -3.82
N ARG A 121 -12.43 8.01 -4.84
CA ARG A 121 -13.86 7.77 -5.06
C ARG A 121 -14.48 6.79 -4.06
N ASN A 122 -13.65 5.95 -3.45
CA ASN A 122 -14.05 4.96 -2.45
C ASN A 122 -13.78 5.41 -1.00
N ASP A 123 -13.63 6.72 -0.75
CA ASP A 123 -13.43 7.29 0.58
C ASP A 123 -14.70 7.13 1.44
N PRO A 124 -14.69 6.28 2.49
CA PRO A 124 -15.87 5.99 3.30
C PRO A 124 -16.07 6.98 4.45
N ARG A 125 -15.21 7.98 4.61
CA ARG A 125 -15.21 8.87 5.78
C ARG A 125 -16.53 9.62 5.93
N LEU A 126 -16.97 9.72 7.16
CA LEU A 126 -18.12 10.56 7.51
C LEU A 126 -17.79 12.04 7.33
N SER A 127 -18.75 12.78 6.82
CA SER A 127 -18.73 14.24 6.82
C SER A 127 -18.80 14.77 8.26
N GLN A 128 -18.39 16.01 8.47
CA GLN A 128 -18.48 16.66 9.78
C GLN A 128 -19.95 16.79 10.27
N GLN A 129 -20.89 16.92 9.33
CA GLN A 129 -22.33 16.97 9.64
C GLN A 129 -22.84 15.61 10.14
N GLU A 130 -22.46 14.50 9.50
CA GLU A 130 -22.83 13.15 9.92
C GLU A 130 -22.26 12.81 11.30
N ILE A 131 -20.98 13.14 11.56
CA ILE A 131 -20.39 12.99 12.88
C ILE A 131 -21.18 13.81 13.91
N GLY A 132 -21.47 15.06 13.60
CA GLY A 132 -22.28 15.93 14.47
C GLY A 132 -23.64 15.34 14.80
N THR A 133 -24.30 14.74 13.82
CA THR A 133 -25.60 14.06 13.98
C THR A 133 -25.52 12.86 14.91
N LEU A 134 -24.53 11.98 14.68
CA LEU A 134 -24.32 10.78 15.51
C LEU A 134 -23.97 11.16 16.95
N VAL A 135 -23.05 12.12 17.15
CA VAL A 135 -22.66 12.62 18.47
C VAL A 135 -23.87 13.26 19.19
N ALA A 136 -24.67 14.06 18.51
CA ALA A 136 -25.85 14.69 19.09
C ALA A 136 -26.90 13.65 19.50
N TRP A 137 -27.08 12.59 18.69
CA TRP A 137 -27.98 11.48 19.01
C TRP A 137 -27.56 10.75 20.29
N VAL A 138 -26.26 10.40 20.41
CA VAL A 138 -25.72 9.75 21.61
C VAL A 138 -25.92 10.64 22.82
N ASN A 139 -25.54 11.92 22.73
CA ASN A 139 -25.67 12.90 23.83
C ASN A 139 -27.14 13.17 24.22
N ALA A 140 -28.10 12.96 23.31
CA ALA A 140 -29.53 13.11 23.58
C ALA A 140 -30.15 11.89 24.28
N GLY A 141 -29.37 10.84 24.58
CA GLY A 141 -29.84 9.58 25.19
C GLY A 141 -30.43 8.60 24.17
N THR A 142 -29.94 8.64 22.94
CA THR A 142 -30.25 7.69 21.86
C THR A 142 -31.75 7.54 21.54
N PRO A 143 -32.51 8.61 21.28
CA PRO A 143 -33.94 8.49 20.99
C PRO A 143 -34.20 7.68 19.71
N LYS A 144 -35.20 6.76 19.76
CA LYS A 144 -35.51 5.85 18.63
C LYS A 144 -36.13 6.61 17.45
N GLY A 145 -37.09 7.45 17.67
CA GLY A 145 -37.90 8.09 16.63
C GLY A 145 -39.08 7.22 16.18
N ASN A 146 -39.67 7.61 15.03
CA ASN A 146 -40.83 6.91 14.46
C ASN A 146 -40.35 5.81 13.51
N ASP A 147 -40.88 4.61 13.63
CA ASP A 147 -40.52 3.47 12.78
C ASP A 147 -40.88 3.69 11.30
N ALA A 148 -41.86 4.59 11.02
CA ALA A 148 -42.19 4.96 9.66
C ALA A 148 -41.10 5.78 8.92
N ASP A 149 -40.18 6.36 9.67
CA ASP A 149 -39.04 7.11 9.12
C ASP A 149 -37.80 6.21 8.87
N LEU A 150 -37.86 4.95 9.29
CA LEU A 150 -36.72 4.02 9.16
C LEU A 150 -36.52 3.64 7.68
N PRO A 151 -35.31 3.85 7.12
CA PRO A 151 -35.02 3.40 5.77
C PRO A 151 -34.98 1.86 5.68
N SER A 152 -35.18 1.36 4.47
CA SER A 152 -34.98 -0.07 4.21
C SER A 152 -33.55 -0.48 4.54
N LEU A 153 -33.36 -1.69 5.09
CA LEU A 153 -32.04 -2.25 5.31
C LEU A 153 -31.25 -2.33 4.00
N PRO A 154 -29.94 -2.06 4.04
CA PRO A 154 -29.11 -2.26 2.86
C PRO A 154 -29.17 -3.73 2.43
N THR A 155 -29.29 -3.95 1.14
CA THR A 155 -29.29 -5.29 0.56
C THR A 155 -28.01 -6.03 0.98
N GLU A 156 -28.13 -7.30 1.32
CA GLU A 156 -26.96 -8.13 1.54
C GLU A 156 -26.15 -8.22 0.25
N LEU A 157 -24.83 -8.14 0.37
CA LEU A 157 -23.92 -8.34 -0.74
C LEU A 157 -23.82 -9.86 -1.05
N GLN A 158 -24.90 -10.43 -1.58
CA GLN A 158 -24.96 -11.86 -1.93
C GLN A 158 -24.75 -12.07 -3.43
N GLY A 159 -23.97 -13.10 -3.75
CA GLY A 159 -23.73 -13.47 -5.14
C GLY A 159 -22.80 -12.53 -5.91
N TRP A 160 -23.00 -12.50 -7.22
CA TRP A 160 -22.20 -11.70 -8.14
C TRP A 160 -22.72 -10.28 -8.23
N LEU A 161 -21.83 -9.29 -8.01
CA LEU A 161 -22.17 -7.88 -7.85
C LEU A 161 -21.97 -7.07 -9.15
N HIS A 162 -21.99 -7.73 -10.31
CA HIS A 162 -21.85 -7.00 -11.59
C HIS A 162 -22.94 -5.91 -11.73
N PRO A 163 -22.59 -4.63 -11.98
CA PRO A 163 -23.55 -3.51 -11.98
C PRO A 163 -24.75 -3.67 -12.92
N LYS A 164 -24.56 -4.46 -14.01
CA LYS A 164 -25.62 -4.78 -15.00
C LYS A 164 -26.26 -6.15 -14.74
N ASN A 165 -26.04 -6.76 -13.59
CA ASN A 165 -26.51 -8.12 -13.23
C ASN A 165 -26.14 -9.19 -14.27
N LEU A 166 -25.00 -9.06 -14.95
CA LEU A 166 -24.52 -10.06 -15.90
C LEU A 166 -23.97 -11.27 -15.15
N ALA A 167 -24.31 -12.45 -15.63
CA ALA A 167 -23.66 -13.68 -15.18
C ALA A 167 -22.18 -13.66 -15.56
N PRO A 168 -21.29 -14.24 -14.73
CA PRO A 168 -19.90 -14.37 -15.10
C PRO A 168 -19.68 -15.34 -16.27
N ASP A 169 -18.67 -15.04 -17.08
CA ASP A 169 -18.27 -15.91 -18.21
C ASP A 169 -17.52 -17.15 -17.73
N ALA A 170 -16.81 -17.06 -16.62
CA ALA A 170 -16.13 -18.18 -15.99
C ALA A 170 -16.11 -18.02 -14.45
N VAL A 171 -16.10 -19.16 -13.76
CA VAL A 171 -16.05 -19.23 -12.29
C VAL A 171 -15.05 -20.28 -11.85
N ILE A 172 -14.21 -19.94 -10.88
CA ILE A 172 -13.43 -20.88 -10.08
C ILE A 172 -14.10 -21.04 -8.73
N GLN A 173 -14.19 -22.26 -8.25
CA GLN A 173 -14.58 -22.58 -6.87
C GLN A 173 -13.45 -23.35 -6.22
N LEU A 174 -12.92 -22.81 -5.11
CA LEU A 174 -11.87 -23.44 -4.34
C LEU A 174 -12.44 -24.59 -3.48
N PRO A 175 -11.59 -25.48 -2.96
CA PRO A 175 -12.03 -26.48 -1.98
C PRO A 175 -12.55 -25.80 -0.71
N VAL A 176 -13.23 -26.60 0.13
CA VAL A 176 -13.63 -26.13 1.47
C VAL A 176 -12.40 -26.14 2.38
N PHE A 177 -12.15 -25.00 3.02
CA PHE A 177 -11.13 -24.85 4.06
C PHE A 177 -11.79 -24.95 5.43
N HIS A 178 -11.19 -25.71 6.33
CA HIS A 178 -11.65 -25.88 7.71
C HIS A 178 -10.72 -25.09 8.64
N LEU A 179 -11.26 -24.16 9.38
CA LEU A 179 -10.51 -23.29 10.26
C LEU A 179 -10.75 -23.67 11.74
N PRO A 180 -9.71 -23.62 12.58
CA PRO A 180 -9.85 -23.87 14.02
C PRO A 180 -10.62 -22.72 14.69
N ALA A 181 -11.06 -22.97 15.94
CA ALA A 181 -11.74 -21.95 16.74
C ALA A 181 -10.81 -20.77 17.08
N THR A 182 -9.57 -21.05 17.40
CA THR A 182 -8.59 -20.09 17.94
C THR A 182 -7.19 -20.42 17.41
N GLY A 183 -6.26 -19.50 17.62
CA GLY A 183 -4.88 -19.62 17.18
C GLY A 183 -4.64 -18.90 15.85
N GLU A 184 -3.38 -18.80 15.50
CA GLU A 184 -2.97 -18.22 14.22
C GLU A 184 -3.13 -19.26 13.10
N VAL A 185 -3.68 -18.82 11.98
CA VAL A 185 -3.81 -19.65 10.79
C VAL A 185 -2.72 -19.23 9.80
N PRO A 186 -1.75 -20.10 9.49
CA PRO A 186 -0.76 -19.82 8.45
C PRO A 186 -1.43 -19.52 7.12
N TYR A 187 -0.79 -18.71 6.28
CA TYR A 187 -1.32 -18.39 4.96
C TYR A 187 -1.58 -19.66 4.14
N VAL A 188 -2.80 -19.80 3.68
CA VAL A 188 -3.23 -20.90 2.84
C VAL A 188 -2.92 -20.54 1.37
N ARG A 189 -2.20 -21.43 0.69
CA ARG A 189 -1.93 -21.30 -0.75
C ARG A 189 -2.63 -22.39 -1.51
N TYR A 190 -3.30 -22.00 -2.58
CA TYR A 190 -4.00 -22.94 -3.43
C TYR A 190 -3.78 -22.59 -4.90
N LEU A 191 -3.32 -23.56 -5.68
CA LEU A 191 -3.17 -23.43 -7.12
C LEU A 191 -4.40 -24.02 -7.82
N SER A 192 -5.13 -23.17 -8.51
CA SER A 192 -6.24 -23.56 -9.36
C SER A 192 -5.87 -23.39 -10.83
N LYS A 193 -6.19 -24.36 -11.66
CA LYS A 193 -6.02 -24.20 -13.10
C LYS A 193 -6.85 -23.03 -13.60
N VAL A 194 -6.30 -22.28 -14.57
CA VAL A 194 -7.06 -21.23 -15.27
C VAL A 194 -8.31 -21.85 -15.90
N PRO A 195 -9.52 -21.32 -15.71
CA PRO A 195 -10.78 -21.99 -16.04
C PRO A 195 -11.21 -21.88 -17.51
N PHE A 196 -10.31 -21.46 -18.38
CA PHE A 196 -10.58 -21.30 -19.82
C PHE A 196 -9.37 -21.76 -20.66
N PRO A 197 -9.61 -22.23 -21.91
CA PRO A 197 -8.56 -22.89 -22.71
C PRO A 197 -7.66 -21.92 -23.50
N THR A 198 -8.06 -20.65 -23.65
CA THR A 198 -7.33 -19.63 -24.41
C THR A 198 -7.27 -18.32 -23.63
N ASP A 199 -6.25 -17.54 -23.86
CA ASP A 199 -6.07 -16.21 -23.28
C ASP A 199 -7.36 -15.38 -23.33
N LYS A 200 -7.66 -14.63 -22.27
CA LYS A 200 -8.85 -13.80 -22.15
C LYS A 200 -8.53 -12.38 -21.71
N TRP A 201 -9.24 -11.45 -22.32
CA TRP A 201 -9.28 -10.07 -21.86
C TRP A 201 -10.36 -9.92 -20.80
N VAL A 202 -9.95 -9.84 -19.54
CA VAL A 202 -10.81 -9.70 -18.37
C VAL A 202 -11.15 -8.23 -18.19
N VAL A 203 -12.44 -7.89 -18.17
CA VAL A 203 -12.95 -6.51 -17.93
C VAL A 203 -13.42 -6.29 -16.51
N ALA A 204 -13.74 -7.37 -15.82
CA ALA A 204 -14.09 -7.35 -14.41
C ALA A 204 -13.83 -8.71 -13.77
N LEU A 205 -13.60 -8.69 -12.47
CA LEU A 205 -13.49 -9.89 -11.64
C LEU A 205 -14.14 -9.67 -10.28
N GLN A 206 -14.49 -10.76 -9.63
CA GLN A 206 -14.97 -10.72 -8.25
C GLN A 206 -14.45 -11.93 -7.50
N VAL A 207 -13.84 -11.67 -6.34
CA VAL A 207 -13.47 -12.68 -5.35
C VAL A 207 -14.54 -12.70 -4.28
N LEU A 208 -15.08 -13.88 -3.99
CA LEU A 208 -16.21 -14.06 -3.08
C LEU A 208 -15.92 -15.18 -2.09
N PRO A 209 -15.42 -14.88 -0.87
CA PRO A 209 -15.44 -15.83 0.23
C PRO A 209 -16.87 -16.24 0.57
N SER A 210 -17.08 -17.48 0.98
CA SER A 210 -18.39 -17.93 1.48
C SER A 210 -18.65 -17.45 2.91
N ASN A 211 -17.57 -17.19 3.66
CA ASN A 211 -17.62 -16.58 4.99
C ASN A 211 -16.61 -15.43 5.07
N ARG A 212 -17.07 -14.22 4.80
CA ARG A 212 -16.21 -13.02 4.75
C ARG A 212 -15.63 -12.64 6.11
N GLY A 213 -16.27 -13.04 7.20
CA GLY A 213 -15.77 -12.84 8.56
C GLY A 213 -14.47 -13.59 8.86
N LEU A 214 -14.13 -14.61 8.08
CA LEU A 214 -12.92 -15.41 8.24
C LEU A 214 -11.73 -14.91 7.40
N VAL A 215 -11.97 -14.19 6.31
CA VAL A 215 -10.94 -13.81 5.35
C VAL A 215 -10.43 -12.40 5.63
N HIS A 216 -9.19 -12.32 6.11
CA HIS A 216 -8.51 -11.06 6.32
C HIS A 216 -8.12 -10.41 4.99
N HIS A 217 -7.48 -11.16 4.10
CA HIS A 217 -7.27 -10.80 2.70
C HIS A 217 -6.99 -12.02 1.83
N MET A 218 -7.10 -11.85 0.52
CA MET A 218 -6.74 -12.86 -0.47
C MET A 218 -6.09 -12.16 -1.66
N ALA A 219 -4.87 -12.59 -2.00
CA ALA A 219 -4.15 -12.13 -3.18
C ALA A 219 -4.16 -13.24 -4.24
N ILE A 220 -4.40 -12.88 -5.49
CA ILE A 220 -4.45 -13.81 -6.61
C ILE A 220 -3.43 -13.38 -7.67
N THR A 221 -2.51 -14.28 -8.02
CA THR A 221 -1.51 -14.06 -9.05
C THR A 221 -1.58 -15.15 -10.12
N GLU A 222 -1.15 -14.85 -11.32
CA GLU A 222 -0.94 -15.84 -12.37
C GLU A 222 0.42 -16.53 -12.18
N VAL A 223 0.45 -17.84 -12.40
CA VAL A 223 1.67 -18.65 -12.26
C VAL A 223 1.77 -19.65 -13.41
N ALA A 224 2.90 -19.63 -14.09
CA ALA A 224 3.26 -20.67 -15.04
C ALA A 224 4.13 -21.74 -14.34
N LEU A 225 3.61 -22.96 -14.22
CA LEU A 225 4.43 -24.06 -13.69
C LEU A 225 5.38 -24.59 -14.77
N PRO A 226 6.59 -25.03 -14.38
CA PRO A 226 7.51 -25.69 -15.32
C PRO A 226 6.88 -26.91 -15.97
N SER A 227 7.26 -27.20 -17.19
CA SER A 227 6.75 -28.39 -17.92
C SER A 227 6.96 -29.67 -17.11
N GLY A 228 5.87 -30.43 -16.94
CA GLY A 228 5.88 -31.68 -16.18
C GLY A 228 5.80 -31.52 -14.65
N VAL A 229 5.68 -30.29 -14.14
CA VAL A 229 5.42 -30.01 -12.72
C VAL A 229 3.94 -29.78 -12.50
N THR A 230 3.37 -30.46 -11.52
CA THR A 230 1.96 -30.30 -11.12
C THR A 230 1.86 -29.67 -9.72
N PRO A 231 0.69 -29.12 -9.35
CA PRO A 231 0.48 -28.67 -7.96
C PRO A 231 0.75 -29.76 -6.93
N ALA A 232 0.42 -31.03 -7.22
CA ALA A 232 0.67 -32.16 -6.31
C ALA A 232 2.18 -32.39 -6.08
N ASP A 233 3.03 -32.17 -7.09
CA ASP A 233 4.48 -32.27 -6.93
C ASP A 233 5.01 -31.18 -5.99
N LEU A 234 4.44 -29.99 -6.03
CA LEU A 234 4.79 -28.89 -5.14
C LEU A 234 4.36 -29.18 -3.70
N ASP A 235 3.15 -29.76 -3.50
CA ASP A 235 2.66 -30.17 -2.20
C ASP A 235 3.55 -31.25 -1.58
N GLU A 236 4.00 -32.21 -2.36
CA GLU A 236 4.91 -33.28 -1.91
C GLU A 236 6.28 -32.72 -1.53
N ARG A 237 6.84 -31.80 -2.32
CA ARG A 237 8.09 -31.09 -1.97
C ARG A 237 7.96 -30.30 -0.67
N ALA A 238 6.83 -29.60 -0.48
CA ALA A 238 6.55 -28.88 0.75
C ALA A 238 6.44 -29.83 1.96
N ARG A 239 5.83 -31.00 1.79
CA ARG A 239 5.74 -32.03 2.82
C ARG A 239 7.12 -32.57 3.20
N ILE A 240 7.95 -32.87 2.20
CA ILE A 240 9.33 -33.36 2.42
C ILE A 240 10.17 -32.31 3.13
N ALA A 241 10.09 -31.04 2.70
CA ALA A 241 10.85 -29.96 3.33
C ALA A 241 10.50 -29.79 4.82
N ARG A 242 9.21 -29.85 5.16
CA ARG A 242 8.74 -29.84 6.57
C ARG A 242 9.29 -31.02 7.37
N GLN A 243 9.28 -32.23 6.80
CA GLN A 243 9.84 -33.42 7.46
C GLN A 243 11.34 -33.32 7.72
N LEU A 244 12.06 -32.60 6.86
CA LEU A 244 13.51 -32.38 6.99
C LEU A 244 13.84 -31.16 7.88
N GLY A 245 12.85 -30.47 8.44
CA GLY A 245 13.05 -29.26 9.24
C GLY A 245 13.62 -28.08 8.46
N LEU A 246 13.45 -28.09 7.13
CA LEU A 246 13.91 -27.00 6.27
C LEU A 246 12.98 -25.78 6.39
N PRO A 247 13.49 -24.55 6.25
CA PRO A 247 12.68 -23.35 6.26
C PRO A 247 11.51 -23.44 5.28
N ALA A 248 10.37 -22.83 5.58
CA ALA A 248 9.14 -22.89 4.78
C ALA A 248 9.32 -22.36 3.36
N GLY A 249 10.28 -21.80 2.90
CA GLY A 249 10.60 -21.44 1.51
C GLY A 249 11.45 -22.48 0.77
N SER A 250 12.03 -23.46 1.49
CA SER A 250 12.92 -24.47 0.91
C SER A 250 12.20 -25.54 0.10
N SER A 251 10.87 -25.54 0.15
CA SER A 251 10.03 -26.57 -0.49
C SER A 251 9.92 -26.43 -2.01
N GLY A 252 10.50 -25.42 -2.63
CA GLY A 252 10.30 -25.14 -4.05
C GLY A 252 8.84 -24.78 -4.40
N MET A 253 8.04 -24.39 -3.40
CA MET A 253 6.69 -23.80 -3.60
C MET A 253 6.74 -22.35 -4.09
N ARG A 254 7.91 -21.85 -4.40
CA ARG A 254 7.99 -20.75 -5.34
C ARG A 254 7.60 -21.31 -6.71
N PRO A 255 6.82 -20.57 -7.50
CA PRO A 255 6.82 -20.82 -8.91
C PRO A 255 8.29 -20.89 -9.31
N ALA A 256 8.74 -22.10 -9.64
CA ALA A 256 10.11 -22.25 -10.11
C ALA A 256 10.13 -21.55 -11.45
N VAL A 257 11.03 -20.57 -11.55
CA VAL A 257 11.31 -19.84 -12.77
C VAL A 257 10.24 -18.78 -13.09
N VAL A 258 10.45 -17.63 -12.54
CA VAL A 258 10.24 -16.39 -13.28
C VAL A 258 11.04 -16.56 -14.57
N ASP A 259 10.36 -16.67 -15.69
CA ASP A 259 11.00 -16.42 -16.96
C ASP A 259 11.45 -14.95 -16.94
N PRO A 260 12.75 -14.62 -16.96
CA PRO A 260 13.21 -13.23 -16.98
C PRO A 260 12.66 -12.43 -18.17
N ALA A 261 12.12 -13.12 -19.18
CA ALA A 261 11.39 -12.53 -20.30
C ALA A 261 9.89 -12.28 -19.97
N ASN A 262 9.40 -12.74 -18.82
CA ASN A 262 8.02 -12.58 -18.39
C ASN A 262 7.95 -11.63 -17.18
N GLU A 263 8.00 -10.35 -17.46
CA GLU A 263 7.88 -9.26 -16.46
C GLU A 263 6.57 -9.31 -15.63
N ASN A 264 5.66 -10.25 -15.94
CA ASN A 264 4.30 -10.31 -15.43
C ASN A 264 4.14 -11.15 -14.15
N GLU A 265 5.17 -11.77 -13.60
CA GLU A 265 5.02 -12.63 -12.42
C GLU A 265 4.71 -11.90 -11.12
N THR A 266 4.95 -10.60 -11.08
CA THR A 266 4.52 -9.72 -9.97
C THR A 266 3.16 -9.07 -10.23
N ASP A 267 2.57 -9.28 -11.41
CA ASP A 267 1.29 -8.69 -11.78
C ASP A 267 0.13 -9.41 -11.10
N MET A 268 -0.44 -8.76 -10.09
CA MET A 268 -1.53 -9.33 -9.31
C MET A 268 -2.84 -9.26 -10.10
N LEU A 269 -3.48 -10.42 -10.27
CA LEU A 269 -4.75 -10.51 -11.00
C LEU A 269 -5.89 -9.87 -10.20
N GLY A 270 -5.98 -10.16 -8.90
CA GLY A 270 -7.04 -9.66 -8.06
C GLY A 270 -6.67 -9.67 -6.58
N VAL A 271 -7.36 -8.85 -5.81
CA VAL A 271 -7.23 -8.78 -4.35
C VAL A 271 -8.62 -8.75 -3.73
N TYR A 272 -8.79 -9.52 -2.66
CA TYR A 272 -9.91 -9.35 -1.75
C TYR A 272 -9.39 -8.78 -0.43
N THR A 273 -10.00 -7.70 0.02
CA THR A 273 -9.90 -7.19 1.39
C THR A 273 -11.30 -6.91 1.91
N PRO A 274 -11.55 -6.88 3.23
CA PRO A 274 -12.86 -6.54 3.77
C PRO A 274 -13.39 -5.23 3.18
N GLY A 275 -14.62 -5.26 2.66
CA GLY A 275 -15.26 -4.12 1.99
C GLY A 275 -15.03 -4.04 0.47
N THR A 276 -14.05 -4.74 -0.10
CA THR A 276 -13.81 -4.77 -1.56
C THR A 276 -14.14 -6.15 -2.10
N THR A 277 -15.14 -6.26 -2.96
CA THR A 277 -15.61 -7.56 -3.47
C THR A 277 -15.70 -7.64 -4.99
N PHE A 278 -15.94 -6.54 -5.67
CA PHE A 278 -16.09 -6.47 -7.13
C PHE A 278 -15.11 -5.44 -7.69
N GLU A 279 -14.40 -5.84 -8.72
CA GLU A 279 -13.44 -4.99 -9.42
C GLU A 279 -13.81 -4.95 -10.90
N ALA A 280 -14.00 -3.75 -11.43
CA ALA A 280 -14.21 -3.52 -12.85
C ALA A 280 -13.17 -2.53 -13.37
N TYR A 281 -12.61 -2.83 -14.52
CA TYR A 281 -11.72 -1.92 -15.22
C TYR A 281 -12.55 -0.91 -16.03
N GLY A 282 -12.02 0.31 -16.16
CA GLY A 282 -12.72 1.37 -16.86
C GLY A 282 -12.94 1.08 -18.35
N ASP A 283 -13.69 1.96 -19.01
CA ASP A 283 -14.01 1.83 -20.43
C ASP A 283 -12.76 1.65 -21.29
N ASP A 284 -12.84 0.69 -22.22
CA ASP A 284 -11.75 0.30 -23.12
C ASP A 284 -10.47 -0.21 -22.43
N SER A 285 -10.59 -0.63 -21.16
CA SER A 285 -9.50 -1.26 -20.41
C SER A 285 -9.82 -2.71 -20.10
N ALA A 286 -8.80 -3.57 -20.09
CA ALA A 286 -8.92 -4.95 -19.64
C ALA A 286 -7.54 -5.46 -19.21
N LYS A 287 -7.54 -6.55 -18.44
CA LYS A 287 -6.35 -7.28 -18.05
C LYS A 287 -6.26 -8.55 -18.89
N LEU A 288 -5.09 -8.80 -19.47
CA LEU A 288 -4.84 -10.06 -20.15
C LEU A 288 -4.57 -11.17 -19.13
N VAL A 289 -5.38 -12.22 -19.14
CA VAL A 289 -5.15 -13.44 -18.35
C VAL A 289 -4.73 -14.55 -19.29
N LYS A 290 -3.54 -15.09 -19.05
CA LYS A 290 -2.95 -16.15 -19.86
C LYS A 290 -3.60 -17.49 -19.58
N ALA A 291 -3.72 -18.32 -20.62
CA ALA A 291 -4.21 -19.68 -20.53
C ALA A 291 -3.17 -20.66 -21.09
N GLY A 292 -3.28 -21.92 -20.71
CA GLY A 292 -2.38 -22.96 -21.18
C GLY A 292 -2.34 -24.16 -20.24
N GLU A 293 -1.65 -25.21 -20.66
CA GLU A 293 -1.55 -26.45 -19.86
C GLU A 293 -0.88 -26.21 -18.50
N ASN A 294 0.08 -25.30 -18.44
CA ASN A 294 0.88 -25.02 -17.26
C ASN A 294 0.46 -23.74 -16.53
N MET A 295 -0.63 -23.08 -16.97
CA MET A 295 -1.11 -21.83 -16.36
C MET A 295 -2.06 -22.11 -15.21
N TYR A 296 -1.74 -21.51 -14.06
CA TYR A 296 -2.52 -21.61 -12.83
C TYR A 296 -2.74 -20.24 -12.22
N LEU A 297 -3.77 -20.14 -11.40
CA LEU A 297 -3.97 -19.03 -10.48
C LEU A 297 -3.55 -19.45 -9.08
N ASN A 298 -2.65 -18.70 -8.48
CA ASN A 298 -2.21 -18.89 -7.11
C ASN A 298 -3.05 -17.99 -6.19
N PHE A 299 -3.86 -18.62 -5.35
CA PHE A 299 -4.63 -17.97 -4.30
C PHE A 299 -3.82 -18.01 -3.01
N ASN A 300 -3.40 -16.86 -2.52
CA ASN A 300 -2.75 -16.70 -1.23
C ASN A 300 -3.75 -16.06 -0.26
N ILE A 301 -4.21 -16.85 0.72
CA ILE A 301 -5.33 -16.48 1.60
C ILE A 301 -4.84 -16.35 3.03
N HIS A 302 -5.09 -15.21 3.64
CA HIS A 302 -4.92 -15.00 5.06
C HIS A 302 -6.27 -15.10 5.77
N TYR A 303 -6.40 -16.09 6.65
CA TYR A 303 -7.58 -16.32 7.47
C TYR A 303 -7.37 -15.81 8.89
N GLN A 304 -8.47 -15.42 9.54
CA GLN A 304 -8.53 -15.11 10.97
C GLN A 304 -9.53 -16.04 11.68
N THR A 305 -9.26 -16.37 12.95
CA THR A 305 -10.14 -17.18 13.78
C THR A 305 -11.20 -16.32 14.46
N THR A 306 -12.39 -16.90 14.73
CA THR A 306 -13.56 -16.17 15.26
C THR A 306 -14.03 -16.69 16.62
N GLY A 307 -13.27 -17.59 17.27
CA GLY A 307 -13.64 -18.20 18.54
C GLY A 307 -14.44 -19.50 18.41
N LYS A 308 -14.76 -19.94 17.19
CA LYS A 308 -15.44 -21.20 16.89
C LYS A 308 -14.87 -21.84 15.62
N PRO A 309 -14.93 -23.18 15.47
CA PRO A 309 -14.55 -23.82 14.22
C PRO A 309 -15.52 -23.41 13.10
N GLU A 310 -14.99 -22.99 11.98
CA GLU A 310 -15.79 -22.54 10.82
C GLU A 310 -15.18 -23.04 9.50
N THR A 311 -15.91 -22.82 8.42
CA THR A 311 -15.45 -23.21 7.08
C THR A 311 -15.61 -22.05 6.12
N ASP A 312 -14.73 -22.00 5.12
CA ASP A 312 -14.85 -21.12 3.97
C ASP A 312 -14.67 -21.88 2.66
N GLN A 313 -15.37 -21.48 1.62
CA GLN A 313 -15.24 -22.00 0.26
C GLN A 313 -15.24 -20.84 -0.73
N PRO A 314 -14.09 -20.20 -0.98
CA PRO A 314 -14.02 -19.05 -1.85
C PRO A 314 -14.36 -19.37 -3.30
N LYS A 315 -14.89 -18.38 -4.00
CA LYS A 315 -15.13 -18.39 -5.44
C LYS A 315 -14.51 -17.17 -6.08
N MET A 316 -14.15 -17.31 -7.36
CA MET A 316 -13.72 -16.18 -8.19
C MET A 316 -14.45 -16.23 -9.52
N ALA A 317 -14.98 -15.09 -9.93
CA ALA A 317 -15.70 -14.92 -11.18
C ALA A 317 -14.95 -13.97 -12.11
N PHE A 318 -15.14 -14.16 -13.41
CA PHE A 318 -14.54 -13.38 -14.48
C PHE A 318 -15.60 -12.94 -15.48
N TRP A 319 -15.44 -11.70 -16.01
CA TRP A 319 -16.20 -11.20 -17.15
C TRP A 319 -15.22 -10.79 -18.24
N PHE A 320 -15.48 -11.22 -19.47
CA PHE A 320 -14.59 -11.09 -20.60
C PHE A 320 -15.09 -10.11 -21.64
N ARG A 321 -14.15 -9.66 -22.46
CA ARG A 321 -14.41 -9.05 -23.76
C ARG A 321 -13.73 -9.87 -24.87
N PRO A 322 -14.31 -9.90 -26.09
CA PRO A 322 -13.73 -10.67 -27.19
C PRO A 322 -12.48 -10.01 -27.79
N ASP A 323 -12.48 -8.68 -27.87
CA ASP A 323 -11.45 -7.91 -28.55
C ASP A 323 -10.43 -7.30 -27.57
N PRO A 324 -9.17 -7.11 -27.99
CA PRO A 324 -8.19 -6.39 -27.18
C PRO A 324 -8.69 -5.00 -26.78
N PRO A 325 -8.42 -4.55 -25.56
CA PRO A 325 -8.75 -3.20 -25.12
C PRO A 325 -7.81 -2.18 -25.76
N LYS A 326 -8.15 -0.90 -25.66
CA LYS A 326 -7.19 0.17 -25.97
C LYS A 326 -6.10 0.28 -24.91
N ARG A 327 -6.42 -0.09 -23.66
CA ARG A 327 -5.53 0.02 -22.50
C ARG A 327 -5.47 -1.32 -21.78
N GLU A 328 -4.25 -1.81 -21.57
CA GLU A 328 -3.99 -3.00 -20.78
C GLU A 328 -3.73 -2.63 -19.32
N ILE A 329 -4.38 -3.35 -18.40
CA ILE A 329 -4.30 -3.12 -16.95
C ILE A 329 -3.22 -4.00 -16.33
N PHE A 330 -2.43 -3.40 -15.45
CA PHE A 330 -1.43 -4.06 -14.61
C PHE A 330 -1.65 -3.68 -13.15
N ARG A 331 -1.31 -4.60 -12.24
CA ARG A 331 -1.25 -4.34 -10.80
C ARG A 331 0.06 -4.90 -10.25
N VAL A 332 1.05 -4.03 -10.09
CA VAL A 332 2.42 -4.41 -9.71
C VAL A 332 2.91 -3.58 -8.52
N PRO A 333 3.92 -4.06 -7.77
CA PRO A 333 4.61 -3.22 -6.81
C PRO A 333 5.36 -2.08 -7.50
N ALA A 334 5.26 -0.87 -6.97
CA ALA A 334 6.02 0.29 -7.41
C ALA A 334 7.40 0.33 -6.70
N SER A 335 8.18 -0.72 -6.85
CA SER A 335 9.49 -0.91 -6.22
C SER A 335 10.54 -1.43 -7.21
N GLY A 336 10.57 -0.86 -8.42
CA GLY A 336 11.51 -1.24 -9.47
C GLY A 336 12.98 -1.05 -9.08
N GLU A 337 13.29 -0.05 -8.25
CA GLU A 337 14.54 0.13 -7.51
C GLU A 337 14.21 0.27 -6.02
N THR A 338 15.03 -0.28 -5.15
CA THR A 338 14.85 -0.18 -3.69
C THR A 338 16.05 0.48 -3.04
N ILE A 339 15.80 1.50 -2.23
CA ILE A 339 16.78 2.34 -1.56
C ILE A 339 16.54 2.27 -0.05
N LEU A 340 17.60 2.17 0.73
CA LEU A 340 17.57 2.15 2.19
C LEU A 340 17.75 3.55 2.78
N ALA A 341 17.42 3.72 4.04
CA ALA A 341 17.52 4.99 4.79
C ALA A 341 18.89 5.69 4.73
N ASP A 342 19.98 4.93 4.55
CA ASP A 342 21.34 5.46 4.39
C ASP A 342 21.66 5.82 2.92
N GLY A 343 20.69 5.72 2.01
CA GLY A 343 20.83 5.98 0.59
C GLY A 343 21.53 4.87 -0.18
N ARG A 344 21.79 3.71 0.43
CA ARG A 344 22.26 2.53 -0.30
C ARG A 344 21.14 1.94 -1.13
N GLU A 345 21.44 1.64 -2.36
CA GLU A 345 20.55 0.94 -3.28
C GLU A 345 20.80 -0.57 -3.23
N LEU A 346 19.76 -1.35 -3.47
CA LEU A 346 19.89 -2.82 -3.53
C LEU A 346 20.26 -3.23 -4.95
N LEU A 347 21.56 -3.49 -5.16
CA LEU A 347 22.11 -3.85 -6.46
C LEU A 347 21.73 -5.29 -6.84
N THR A 348 21.38 -5.50 -8.10
CA THR A 348 20.83 -6.78 -8.60
C THR A 348 21.77 -7.99 -8.52
N ASP A 349 23.09 -7.76 -8.41
CA ASP A 349 24.12 -8.80 -8.40
C ASP A 349 24.96 -8.81 -7.10
N THR A 350 24.46 -8.22 -6.01
CA THR A 350 25.16 -8.24 -4.72
C THR A 350 25.25 -9.68 -4.20
N PRO A 351 26.46 -10.20 -3.92
CA PRO A 351 26.63 -11.54 -3.37
C PRO A 351 25.88 -11.71 -2.03
N GLY A 352 25.13 -12.80 -1.89
CA GLY A 352 24.30 -13.07 -0.72
C GLY A 352 22.98 -12.31 -0.66
N GLN A 353 22.75 -11.38 -1.58
CA GLN A 353 21.47 -10.64 -1.71
C GLN A 353 20.58 -11.16 -2.85
N LYS A 354 20.94 -12.25 -3.51
CA LYS A 354 20.02 -12.88 -4.45
C LYS A 354 18.84 -13.40 -3.67
N ALA A 355 17.72 -12.71 -3.83
CA ALA A 355 16.44 -13.30 -3.54
C ALA A 355 16.34 -14.62 -4.30
N GLU A 356 15.95 -15.66 -3.62
CA GLU A 356 15.43 -16.83 -4.30
C GLU A 356 14.07 -16.43 -4.89
N GLY A 357 14.01 -16.06 -6.15
CA GLY A 357 12.86 -15.51 -6.85
C GLY A 357 13.07 -14.04 -7.23
N THR A 358 12.07 -13.38 -7.78
CA THR A 358 12.08 -12.05 -8.40
C THR A 358 12.19 -10.86 -7.45
N ALA A 359 12.07 -11.06 -6.15
CA ALA A 359 12.13 -9.97 -5.19
C ALA A 359 13.56 -9.53 -4.92
N VAL A 360 13.79 -8.24 -4.93
CA VAL A 360 15.00 -7.63 -4.43
C VAL A 360 15.13 -7.93 -2.93
N PHE A 361 16.26 -8.45 -2.49
CA PHE A 361 16.47 -8.80 -1.09
C PHE A 361 16.70 -7.54 -0.26
N ILE A 362 15.67 -7.07 0.41
CA ILE A 362 15.77 -5.97 1.37
C ILE A 362 16.43 -6.50 2.64
N PRO A 363 17.48 -5.82 3.17
CA PRO A 363 18.09 -6.21 4.44
C PRO A 363 17.04 -6.26 5.56
N PRO A 364 17.19 -7.18 6.53
CA PRO A 364 16.22 -7.35 7.59
C PRO A 364 16.07 -6.06 8.42
N ILE A 365 14.87 -5.84 8.91
CA ILE A 365 14.61 -4.78 9.89
C ILE A 365 15.39 -5.12 11.17
N PRO A 366 16.25 -4.21 11.66
CA PRO A 366 17.03 -4.47 12.87
C PRO A 366 16.17 -4.68 14.12
N PRO A 367 16.68 -5.36 15.15
CA PRO A 367 16.03 -5.45 16.45
C PRO A 367 15.73 -4.06 17.03
N ASN A 368 14.54 -3.89 17.57
CA ASN A 368 14.07 -2.66 18.23
C ASN A 368 14.11 -1.40 17.36
N ALA A 369 14.18 -1.52 16.05
CA ALA A 369 14.13 -0.38 15.14
C ALA A 369 12.73 0.26 15.15
N GLU A 370 12.66 1.56 15.47
CA GLU A 370 11.40 2.31 15.60
C GLU A 370 10.96 2.96 14.26
N ASN A 371 11.88 3.10 13.31
CA ASN A 371 11.62 3.82 12.06
C ASN A 371 12.59 3.38 10.95
N TYR A 372 12.50 2.12 10.54
CA TYR A 372 13.31 1.58 9.46
C TYR A 372 12.70 1.98 8.12
N GLU A 373 13.41 2.82 7.35
CA GLU A 373 12.93 3.36 6.08
C GLU A 373 13.32 2.46 4.90
N VAL A 374 12.38 2.28 3.98
CA VAL A 374 12.59 1.65 2.68
C VAL A 374 11.89 2.51 1.62
N VAL A 375 12.60 2.81 0.54
CA VAL A 375 12.08 3.61 -0.57
C VAL A 375 12.07 2.79 -1.85
N GLY A 376 10.93 2.75 -2.53
CA GLY A 376 10.76 2.17 -3.86
C GLY A 376 10.74 3.26 -4.93
N VAL A 377 11.38 2.99 -6.06
CA VAL A 377 11.41 3.91 -7.20
C VAL A 377 11.03 3.17 -8.46
N THR A 378 10.05 3.69 -9.21
CA THR A 378 9.64 3.15 -10.50
C THR A 378 9.47 4.25 -11.52
N ALA A 379 10.23 4.22 -12.61
CA ALA A 379 10.16 5.19 -13.69
C ALA A 379 9.42 4.62 -14.91
N TYR A 380 8.73 5.51 -15.62
CA TYR A 380 7.91 5.17 -16.78
C TYR A 380 8.53 5.76 -18.05
N THR A 381 8.89 4.89 -18.99
CA THR A 381 9.45 5.30 -20.30
C THR A 381 8.36 5.64 -21.33
N GLU A 382 7.11 5.31 -21.03
CA GLU A 382 5.92 5.61 -21.83
C GLU A 382 4.82 6.22 -20.95
N PRO A 383 3.82 6.91 -21.53
CA PRO A 383 2.71 7.44 -20.75
C PRO A 383 1.91 6.32 -20.08
N VAL A 384 1.57 6.52 -18.80
CA VAL A 384 0.75 5.58 -18.03
C VAL A 384 -0.41 6.29 -17.35
N THR A 385 -1.48 5.57 -17.07
CA THR A 385 -2.62 6.05 -16.29
C THR A 385 -2.74 5.23 -15.03
N ILE A 386 -2.59 5.85 -13.86
CA ILE A 386 -2.77 5.19 -12.56
C ILE A 386 -4.22 5.34 -12.10
N TYR A 387 -4.83 4.26 -11.64
CA TYR A 387 -6.21 4.19 -11.16
C TYR A 387 -6.32 3.96 -9.66
N GLN A 388 -5.37 3.20 -9.08
CA GLN A 388 -5.43 2.77 -7.70
C GLN A 388 -4.03 2.67 -7.09
N LEU A 389 -3.92 3.03 -5.81
CA LEU A 389 -2.73 2.87 -4.97
C LEU A 389 -3.09 1.96 -3.82
N GLN A 390 -2.22 1.00 -3.50
CA GLN A 390 -2.47 0.04 -2.41
C GLN A 390 -1.19 -0.24 -1.63
N PRO A 391 -0.96 0.48 -0.52
CA PRO A 391 0.11 0.15 0.42
C PRO A 391 -0.06 -1.27 0.96
N HIS A 392 1.03 -2.04 0.96
CA HIS A 392 1.03 -3.35 1.61
C HIS A 392 2.35 -3.60 2.32
N ALA A 393 2.24 -3.88 3.59
CA ALA A 393 3.24 -4.39 4.51
C ALA A 393 2.56 -5.34 5.49
N HIS A 394 3.34 -6.00 6.34
CA HIS A 394 2.80 -6.81 7.43
C HIS A 394 2.70 -6.01 8.74
N LEU A 395 2.79 -6.70 9.89
CA LEU A 395 2.53 -6.12 11.21
C LEU A 395 3.47 -4.98 11.63
N ARG A 396 4.65 -4.86 11.00
CA ARG A 396 5.61 -3.81 11.32
C ARG A 396 5.50 -2.60 10.42
N GLY A 397 4.67 -2.63 9.37
CA GLY A 397 4.38 -1.48 8.55
C GLY A 397 3.81 -0.33 9.40
N LYS A 398 4.41 0.88 9.27
CA LYS A 398 4.07 2.04 10.07
C LYS A 398 3.38 3.13 9.28
N ASP A 399 3.94 3.50 8.15
CA ASP A 399 3.40 4.52 7.26
C ASP A 399 3.85 4.32 5.81
N PHE A 400 3.12 4.98 4.88
CA PHE A 400 3.45 5.00 3.46
C PHE A 400 3.23 6.39 2.88
N ASN A 401 4.10 6.79 1.97
CA ASN A 401 3.95 7.99 1.17
C ASN A 401 4.26 7.70 -0.30
N TYR A 402 3.35 8.08 -1.20
CA TYR A 402 3.53 7.97 -2.65
C TYR A 402 3.65 9.36 -3.25
N ALA A 403 4.71 9.61 -3.99
CA ALA A 403 4.95 10.86 -4.69
C ALA A 403 5.33 10.62 -6.15
N VAL A 404 4.91 11.51 -7.03
CA VAL A 404 5.27 11.51 -8.45
C VAL A 404 6.28 12.61 -8.70
N VAL A 405 7.40 12.29 -9.34
CA VAL A 405 8.35 13.23 -9.89
C VAL A 405 8.13 13.31 -11.41
N TYR A 406 7.70 14.48 -11.88
CA TYR A 406 7.41 14.72 -13.29
C TYR A 406 8.68 15.00 -14.10
N PRO A 407 8.60 14.95 -15.46
CA PRO A 407 9.78 15.16 -16.33
C PRO A 407 10.44 16.54 -16.21
N ASP A 408 9.73 17.55 -15.71
CA ASP A 408 10.26 18.89 -15.44
C ASP A 408 10.90 19.02 -14.05
N GLY A 409 10.80 17.96 -13.22
CA GLY A 409 11.37 17.89 -11.89
C GLY A 409 10.42 18.32 -10.76
N HIS A 410 9.20 18.81 -11.05
CA HIS A 410 8.25 19.07 -9.97
C HIS A 410 7.75 17.77 -9.37
N GLU A 411 7.46 17.80 -8.07
CA GLU A 411 6.98 16.65 -7.30
C GLU A 411 5.57 16.90 -6.78
N VAL A 412 4.73 15.85 -6.84
CA VAL A 412 3.37 15.88 -6.31
C VAL A 412 3.15 14.66 -5.43
N ASN A 413 2.72 14.91 -4.20
CA ASN A 413 2.29 13.85 -3.29
C ASN A 413 0.93 13.33 -3.73
N VAL A 414 0.79 12.03 -3.92
CA VAL A 414 -0.44 11.41 -4.44
C VAL A 414 -1.20 10.60 -3.40
N LEU A 415 -0.49 10.03 -2.42
CA LEU A 415 -1.08 9.35 -1.27
C LEU A 415 -0.13 9.44 -0.07
N SER A 416 -0.65 9.85 1.08
CA SER A 416 0.03 9.76 2.37
C SER A 416 -0.84 8.97 3.34
N VAL A 417 -0.29 7.90 3.91
CA VAL A 417 -0.90 7.04 4.93
C VAL A 417 -0.01 7.10 6.17
N PRO A 418 -0.18 8.12 7.03
CA PRO A 418 0.72 8.36 8.18
C PRO A 418 0.56 7.34 9.31
N LYS A 419 -0.49 6.55 9.31
CA LYS A 419 -0.73 5.45 10.25
C LYS A 419 -1.26 4.26 9.45
N TYR A 420 -0.33 3.46 8.90
CA TYR A 420 -0.69 2.20 8.27
C TYR A 420 -1.18 1.21 9.33
N ASP A 421 -2.19 0.44 8.99
CA ASP A 421 -2.73 -0.61 9.85
C ASP A 421 -2.88 -1.91 9.06
N PHE A 422 -2.15 -2.94 9.47
CA PHE A 422 -2.16 -4.25 8.84
C PHE A 422 -3.58 -4.86 8.73
N HIS A 423 -4.47 -4.55 9.66
CA HIS A 423 -5.85 -5.05 9.63
C HIS A 423 -6.70 -4.38 8.53
N TRP A 424 -6.25 -3.23 8.01
CA TRP A 424 -6.95 -2.45 6.98
C TRP A 424 -6.03 -2.19 5.78
N GLN A 425 -5.80 -3.23 4.98
CA GLN A 425 -4.97 -3.16 3.78
C GLN A 425 -5.76 -2.56 2.61
N LEU A 426 -6.10 -1.28 2.75
CA LEU A 426 -7.02 -0.60 1.86
C LEU A 426 -6.41 -0.30 0.50
N ALA A 427 -7.23 -0.47 -0.54
CA ALA A 427 -6.97 0.07 -1.86
C ALA A 427 -7.59 1.47 -1.98
N TYR A 428 -6.82 2.42 -2.46
CA TYR A 428 -7.19 3.82 -2.64
C TYR A 428 -7.46 4.08 -4.11
N GLU A 429 -8.74 4.11 -4.49
CA GLU A 429 -9.18 4.30 -5.87
C GLU A 429 -9.27 5.79 -6.19
N LEU A 430 -8.47 6.26 -7.14
CA LEU A 430 -8.44 7.67 -7.51
C LEU A 430 -9.82 8.12 -8.04
N ASP A 431 -10.28 9.27 -7.57
CA ASP A 431 -11.52 9.91 -8.06
C ASP A 431 -11.41 10.26 -9.55
N GLN A 432 -10.26 10.78 -9.94
CA GLN A 432 -9.85 10.96 -11.33
C GLN A 432 -8.58 10.17 -11.58
N PRO A 433 -8.52 9.32 -12.63
CA PRO A 433 -7.30 8.65 -13.00
C PRO A 433 -6.13 9.63 -13.18
N LEU A 434 -4.96 9.26 -12.71
CA LEU A 434 -3.76 10.08 -12.79
C LEU A 434 -2.96 9.77 -14.05
N GLU A 435 -3.02 10.67 -15.02
CA GLU A 435 -2.25 10.58 -16.26
C GLU A 435 -0.81 11.03 -16.03
N LEU A 436 0.15 10.15 -16.24
CA LEU A 436 1.57 10.45 -16.15
C LEU A 436 2.22 10.45 -17.53
N PRO A 437 2.88 11.53 -17.93
CA PRO A 437 3.64 11.55 -19.18
C PRO A 437 4.86 10.62 -19.08
N ALA A 438 5.36 10.18 -20.23
CA ALA A 438 6.63 9.49 -20.32
C ALA A 438 7.74 10.31 -19.64
N GLY A 439 8.63 9.64 -18.93
CA GLY A 439 9.69 10.30 -18.16
C GLY A 439 9.31 10.62 -16.71
N SER A 440 8.06 10.38 -16.31
CA SER A 440 7.65 10.46 -14.91
C SER A 440 8.22 9.31 -14.09
N LYS A 441 8.32 9.51 -12.78
CA LYS A 441 8.79 8.54 -11.80
C LYS A 441 7.86 8.53 -10.59
N LEU A 442 7.50 7.36 -10.10
CA LEU A 442 6.83 7.18 -8.81
C LEU A 442 7.86 6.83 -7.75
N VAL A 443 7.79 7.49 -6.61
CA VAL A 443 8.62 7.25 -5.43
C VAL A 443 7.70 6.88 -4.29
N VAL A 444 7.95 5.74 -3.64
CA VAL A 444 7.16 5.27 -2.50
C VAL A 444 8.08 5.09 -1.30
N THR A 445 7.85 5.85 -0.26
CA THR A 445 8.55 5.72 1.02
C THR A 445 7.68 4.99 2.01
N ALA A 446 8.22 3.99 2.68
CA ALA A 446 7.58 3.28 3.79
C ALA A 446 8.50 3.23 5.00
N HIS A 447 7.92 3.29 6.20
CA HIS A 447 8.63 3.06 7.45
C HIS A 447 8.09 1.83 8.16
N TYR A 448 8.96 1.18 8.93
CA TYR A 448 8.66 -0.02 9.70
C TYR A 448 9.06 0.17 11.16
N ASP A 449 8.24 -0.36 12.07
CA ASP A 449 8.45 -0.33 13.51
C ASP A 449 8.56 -1.75 14.08
N ASN A 450 9.79 -2.18 14.39
CA ASN A 450 10.10 -3.44 15.06
C ASN A 450 10.40 -3.20 16.55
N SER A 451 9.71 -2.26 17.21
CA SER A 451 9.92 -1.94 18.62
C SER A 451 8.71 -2.28 19.48
N MET A 452 8.90 -2.24 20.79
CA MET A 452 7.82 -2.41 21.76
C MET A 452 6.76 -1.30 21.72
N LYS A 453 6.96 -0.24 20.94
CA LYS A 453 5.95 0.83 20.74
C LYS A 453 4.92 0.45 19.69
N ASN A 454 5.21 -0.56 18.87
CA ASN A 454 4.28 -1.05 17.85
C ASN A 454 3.12 -1.80 18.51
N GLU A 455 1.94 -1.21 18.48
CA GLU A 455 0.72 -1.75 19.10
C GLU A 455 0.32 -3.10 18.47
N HIS A 456 0.57 -3.30 17.18
CA HIS A 456 0.23 -4.54 16.49
C HIS A 456 1.04 -5.75 16.99
N LEU A 457 2.25 -5.55 17.50
CA LEU A 457 3.06 -6.62 18.05
C LEU A 457 2.66 -6.99 19.49
N GLN A 458 2.01 -6.07 20.21
CA GLN A 458 1.63 -6.29 21.61
C GLN A 458 0.43 -7.25 21.76
N HIS A 459 -0.42 -7.35 20.76
CA HIS A 459 -1.65 -8.16 20.78
C HIS A 459 -1.46 -9.60 20.29
N HIS A 460 -0.31 -9.92 19.73
CA HIS A 460 0.03 -11.25 19.23
C HIS A 460 0.87 -12.07 20.22
N HIS A 461 0.64 -11.93 21.52
CA HIS A 461 1.21 -12.83 22.51
C HIS A 461 0.48 -14.16 22.44
N HIS A 462 1.15 -15.19 21.92
CA HIS A 462 0.61 -16.52 21.84
C HIS A 462 0.30 -17.12 23.21
N ALA A 463 -0.96 -17.53 23.41
CA ALA A 463 -1.22 -18.57 24.36
C ALA A 463 -0.48 -19.84 23.86
N PRO A 464 0.15 -20.63 24.76
CA PRO A 464 0.71 -21.92 24.40
C PRO A 464 -0.35 -22.74 23.63
N ASP A 465 0.11 -23.55 22.66
CA ASP A 465 -0.80 -24.49 21.99
C ASP A 465 -1.49 -25.44 23.00
N ALA A 466 -2.49 -26.15 22.55
CA ALA A 466 -3.23 -27.11 23.42
C ALA A 466 -2.31 -28.19 24.02
N ALA A 467 -1.08 -28.35 23.55
CA ALA A 467 -0.06 -29.25 24.06
C ALA A 467 0.92 -28.58 25.04
N GLY A 468 0.77 -27.27 25.30
CA GLY A 468 1.65 -26.49 26.18
C GLY A 468 2.98 -26.12 25.58
N ASN A 469 3.16 -26.27 24.25
CA ASN A 469 4.36 -25.83 23.55
C ASN A 469 4.23 -24.33 23.28
N SER A 470 5.20 -23.53 23.75
CA SER A 470 5.36 -22.16 23.27
C SER A 470 5.95 -22.23 21.87
N GLU A 471 5.16 -21.86 20.86
CA GLU A 471 5.70 -21.56 19.54
C GLU A 471 6.83 -20.54 19.67
N PRO A 472 7.86 -20.58 18.79
CA PRO A 472 8.87 -19.55 18.78
C PRO A 472 8.21 -18.18 18.75
N ASN A 473 8.64 -17.24 19.61
CA ASN A 473 8.11 -15.89 19.62
C ASN A 473 8.47 -15.18 18.29
N HIS A 474 7.63 -15.38 17.28
CA HIS A 474 7.79 -14.76 15.96
C HIS A 474 7.56 -13.24 15.99
N PHE A 475 6.90 -12.73 17.03
CA PHE A 475 6.54 -11.32 17.20
C PHE A 475 7.50 -10.57 18.12
N GLY A 476 8.59 -11.21 18.56
CA GLY A 476 9.61 -10.57 19.38
C GLY A 476 10.29 -9.42 18.63
N THR A 477 10.51 -8.32 19.35
CA THR A 477 11.19 -7.13 18.83
C THR A 477 12.71 -7.21 18.96
N ASP A 478 13.21 -8.21 19.66
CA ASP A 478 14.62 -8.48 19.94
C ASP A 478 15.35 -9.21 18.82
N LYS A 479 14.68 -9.47 17.71
CA LYS A 479 15.19 -10.20 16.54
C LYS A 479 15.11 -9.36 15.27
N GLU A 480 15.97 -9.72 14.32
CA GLU A 480 15.84 -9.24 12.94
C GLU A 480 14.58 -9.82 12.28
N VAL A 481 13.92 -9.00 11.45
CA VAL A 481 12.74 -9.39 10.68
C VAL A 481 13.02 -9.26 9.19
N TYR A 482 12.88 -10.37 8.49
CA TYR A 482 13.24 -10.46 7.09
C TYR A 482 12.06 -10.06 6.20
N PHE A 483 12.37 -9.36 5.12
CA PHE A 483 11.42 -9.16 4.02
C PHE A 483 11.38 -10.43 3.17
N ARG A 484 10.20 -11.03 3.07
CA ARG A 484 10.01 -12.26 2.31
C ARG A 484 8.69 -12.21 1.57
N GLU A 485 8.75 -12.45 0.28
CA GLU A 485 7.54 -12.61 -0.52
C GLU A 485 6.77 -13.87 -0.13
N LEU A 486 5.45 -13.73 -0.09
CA LEU A 486 4.51 -14.83 0.14
C LEU A 486 4.74 -15.59 1.47
N ASN A 487 5.36 -14.97 2.44
CA ASN A 487 5.56 -15.53 3.78
C ASN A 487 4.48 -15.08 4.77
N GLN A 488 4.67 -15.40 6.03
CA GLN A 488 3.68 -15.22 7.08
C GLN A 488 3.64 -13.76 7.56
N SER A 489 2.58 -13.40 8.29
CA SER A 489 2.38 -12.05 8.85
C SER A 489 3.49 -11.57 9.80
N TRP A 490 4.24 -12.48 10.40
CA TRP A 490 5.39 -12.17 11.27
C TRP A 490 6.70 -11.87 10.51
N ASP A 491 6.82 -12.22 9.24
CA ASP A 491 7.84 -11.68 8.33
C ASP A 491 7.38 -10.31 7.82
N GLU A 492 8.12 -9.63 6.96
CA GLU A 492 7.71 -8.38 6.36
C GLU A 492 7.68 -8.41 4.83
N MET A 493 6.94 -7.46 4.27
CA MET A 493 6.88 -7.18 2.85
C MET A 493 7.02 -5.68 2.59
N PHE A 494 7.60 -5.33 1.46
CA PHE A 494 7.55 -4.00 0.88
C PHE A 494 6.95 -4.10 -0.52
N THR A 495 5.62 -4.06 -0.59
CA THR A 495 4.88 -4.21 -1.85
C THR A 495 3.87 -3.07 -2.00
N PRO A 496 4.34 -1.85 -2.31
CA PRO A 496 3.48 -0.71 -2.56
C PRO A 496 2.80 -0.86 -3.93
N PHE A 497 1.70 -1.59 -3.99
CA PHE A 497 1.00 -1.87 -5.25
C PHE A 497 0.39 -0.63 -5.87
N ILE A 498 0.40 -0.61 -7.20
CA ILE A 498 -0.35 0.31 -8.04
C ILE A 498 -1.14 -0.47 -9.08
N GLN A 499 -2.33 0.03 -9.41
CA GLN A 499 -3.03 -0.40 -10.61
C GLN A 499 -2.93 0.70 -11.66
N TYR A 500 -2.40 0.35 -12.81
CA TYR A 500 -2.19 1.30 -13.90
C TYR A 500 -2.49 0.67 -15.26
N SER A 501 -2.59 1.48 -16.29
CA SER A 501 -2.68 1.02 -17.67
C SER A 501 -1.64 1.66 -18.57
N ILE A 502 -1.31 0.92 -19.63
CA ILE A 502 -0.59 1.40 -20.81
C ILE A 502 -1.48 1.22 -22.03
N HIS A 503 -1.14 1.89 -23.15
CA HIS A 503 -1.80 1.63 -24.41
C HIS A 503 -1.45 0.23 -24.93
N THR A 504 -2.44 -0.56 -25.30
CA THR A 504 -2.23 -1.93 -25.81
C THR A 504 -1.47 -1.90 -27.13
N ARG A 505 -0.28 -2.45 -27.16
CA ARG A 505 0.64 -2.40 -28.31
C ARG A 505 0.14 -3.13 -29.55
N ASN A 506 -0.76 -4.10 -29.39
CA ASN A 506 -1.23 -5.00 -30.45
C ASN A 506 -2.70 -4.76 -30.88
N SER A 507 -3.31 -3.64 -30.54
CA SER A 507 -4.66 -3.38 -31.02
C SER A 507 -4.61 -2.95 -32.48
N ALA A 508 -5.28 -3.68 -33.36
CA ALA A 508 -5.43 -3.33 -34.79
C ALA A 508 -6.03 -1.91 -34.99
N THR A 509 -6.70 -1.37 -33.99
CA THR A 509 -7.21 0.00 -33.91
C THR A 509 -6.12 1.04 -33.61
N ALA A 510 -5.01 0.67 -33.00
CA ALA A 510 -3.87 1.59 -32.80
C ALA A 510 -3.19 1.97 -34.12
N VAL A 511 -3.34 1.15 -35.16
CA VAL A 511 -2.78 1.39 -36.50
C VAL A 511 -3.60 2.41 -37.31
N ALA A 512 -4.86 2.66 -36.96
CA ALA A 512 -5.76 3.50 -37.74
C ALA A 512 -5.90 4.94 -37.23
N GLN A 513 -5.40 5.25 -36.03
CA GLN A 513 -5.33 6.62 -35.53
C GLN A 513 -3.88 7.05 -35.54
N ASP A 514 -3.56 7.96 -36.45
CA ASP A 514 -2.30 8.67 -36.65
C ASP A 514 -1.93 9.58 -35.42
N ILE A 515 -2.06 9.04 -34.21
CA ILE A 515 -1.43 9.58 -33.04
C ILE A 515 0.00 9.05 -33.13
N LYS A 516 0.90 9.85 -33.66
CA LYS A 516 2.33 9.69 -33.45
C LYS A 516 2.57 9.58 -31.95
N GLN A 517 2.50 8.36 -31.42
CA GLN A 517 3.00 8.12 -30.07
C GLN A 517 4.47 8.50 -30.10
N PRO A 518 4.92 9.40 -29.23
CA PRO A 518 6.35 9.66 -29.11
C PRO A 518 7.03 8.30 -28.87
N SER A 519 8.14 8.07 -29.55
CA SER A 519 8.96 6.89 -29.25
C SER A 519 9.19 6.82 -27.74
N PRO A 520 9.06 5.66 -27.11
CA PRO A 520 9.24 5.53 -25.67
C PRO A 520 10.61 6.11 -25.30
N LEU A 521 10.65 6.89 -24.22
CA LEU A 521 11.90 7.35 -23.66
C LEU A 521 12.74 6.14 -23.23
N ARG A 522 14.03 6.35 -23.02
CA ARG A 522 14.95 5.28 -22.69
C ARG A 522 15.51 5.46 -21.30
N ILE A 523 15.65 4.36 -20.58
CA ILE A 523 16.52 4.33 -19.41
C ILE A 523 17.96 4.29 -19.93
N VAL A 524 18.78 5.19 -19.42
CA VAL A 524 20.18 5.27 -19.78
C VAL A 524 21.06 5.21 -18.54
N GLU A 525 22.30 4.78 -18.74
CA GLU A 525 23.38 4.84 -17.78
C GLU A 525 24.40 5.88 -18.21
N VAL A 526 24.74 6.79 -17.32
CA VAL A 526 25.70 7.88 -17.57
C VAL A 526 26.74 7.91 -16.44
N VAL A 527 28.01 8.07 -16.79
CA VAL A 527 29.10 8.23 -15.81
C VAL A 527 29.62 9.66 -15.86
N GLY A 528 29.73 10.31 -14.69
CA GLY A 528 30.20 11.69 -14.59
C GLY A 528 30.52 12.10 -13.16
N CYS A 529 30.70 13.39 -12.94
CA CYS A 529 31.00 14.00 -11.63
C CYS A 529 29.71 14.54 -11.02
N LEU A 530 29.36 14.11 -9.83
CA LEU A 530 28.18 14.64 -9.13
C LEU A 530 28.49 15.98 -8.50
N GLU A 531 27.79 17.02 -8.93
CA GLU A 531 27.96 18.37 -8.45
C GLU A 531 26.61 19.01 -8.09
N GLN A 532 26.64 20.00 -7.21
CA GLN A 532 25.48 20.81 -6.89
C GLN A 532 25.72 22.25 -7.33
N GLY A 533 24.88 22.74 -8.23
CA GLY A 533 24.93 24.12 -8.71
C GLY A 533 24.51 25.13 -7.64
N SER A 534 24.74 26.40 -7.91
CA SER A 534 24.44 27.53 -6.99
C SER A 534 22.94 27.67 -6.66
N SER A 535 22.06 27.16 -7.51
CA SER A 535 20.61 27.11 -7.29
C SER A 535 20.14 25.91 -6.45
N GLY A 536 21.07 25.06 -5.98
CA GLY A 536 20.74 23.81 -5.31
C GLY A 536 20.46 22.62 -6.25
N THR A 537 20.42 22.86 -7.55
CA THR A 537 20.16 21.84 -8.58
C THR A 537 21.33 20.86 -8.67
N TRP A 538 21.03 19.57 -8.72
CA TRP A 538 22.03 18.53 -8.93
C TRP A 538 22.36 18.38 -10.41
N MET A 539 23.64 18.22 -10.70
CA MET A 539 24.19 18.11 -12.05
C MET A 539 25.19 16.95 -12.11
N LEU A 540 25.24 16.29 -13.25
CA LEU A 540 26.31 15.36 -13.60
C LEU A 540 27.22 16.10 -14.62
N SER A 541 28.34 16.62 -14.14
CA SER A 541 29.33 17.30 -14.99
C SER A 541 30.36 16.31 -15.53
N ASN A 542 31.09 16.74 -16.58
CA ASN A 542 32.04 15.87 -17.29
C ASN A 542 31.44 14.49 -17.64
N ALA A 543 30.14 14.47 -17.94
CA ALA A 543 29.40 13.27 -18.22
C ALA A 543 29.82 12.66 -19.57
N GLY A 544 29.95 11.34 -19.59
CA GLY A 544 30.14 10.57 -20.82
C GLY A 544 28.86 10.47 -21.65
N GLU A 545 28.93 9.82 -22.79
CA GLU A 545 27.75 9.54 -23.61
C GLU A 545 26.79 8.59 -22.86
N PRO A 546 25.47 8.88 -22.89
CA PRO A 546 24.45 7.99 -22.34
C PRO A 546 24.42 6.63 -23.03
N VAL A 547 24.46 5.57 -22.26
CA VAL A 547 24.36 4.19 -22.76
C VAL A 547 23.00 3.64 -22.39
N GLN A 548 22.26 3.09 -23.34
CA GLN A 548 20.96 2.50 -23.08
C GLN A 548 21.07 1.36 -22.06
N SER A 549 20.16 1.33 -21.09
CA SER A 549 20.00 0.29 -20.10
C SER A 549 18.63 -0.35 -20.22
N GLU A 550 18.54 -1.66 -20.03
CA GLU A 550 17.29 -2.42 -20.03
C GLU A 550 16.64 -2.45 -18.64
N THR A 551 17.40 -2.13 -17.59
CA THR A 551 16.97 -2.22 -16.19
C THR A 551 17.11 -0.88 -15.48
N GLN A 552 16.17 -0.58 -14.56
CA GLN A 552 16.22 0.61 -13.69
C GLN A 552 17.32 0.47 -12.63
N PRO A 553 17.47 -0.68 -11.93
CA PRO A 553 18.52 -0.87 -10.93
C PRO A 553 19.92 -0.98 -11.58
N THR A 554 20.92 -0.62 -10.78
CA THR A 554 22.33 -0.79 -11.15
C THR A 554 22.86 -2.12 -10.61
N SER A 555 23.88 -2.68 -11.25
CA SER A 555 24.62 -3.84 -10.77
C SER A 555 26.01 -3.46 -10.23
N MET A 556 26.57 -4.27 -9.34
CA MET A 556 27.98 -4.10 -8.89
C MET A 556 28.97 -4.16 -10.05
N ALA A 557 28.69 -5.00 -11.05
CA ALA A 557 29.49 -5.08 -12.25
C ALA A 557 29.48 -3.75 -13.04
N ALA A 558 28.31 -3.12 -13.16
CA ALA A 558 28.17 -1.81 -13.81
C ALA A 558 28.91 -0.71 -13.03
N VAL A 559 28.81 -0.68 -11.70
CA VAL A 559 29.55 0.25 -10.84
C VAL A 559 31.06 0.08 -11.02
N SER A 560 31.55 -1.16 -11.00
CA SER A 560 32.97 -1.47 -11.19
C SER A 560 33.48 -1.04 -12.59
N ALA A 561 32.70 -1.29 -13.63
CA ALA A 561 33.01 -0.86 -14.99
C ALA A 561 33.04 0.67 -15.11
N ALA A 562 32.11 1.36 -14.45
CA ALA A 562 32.03 2.81 -14.45
C ALA A 562 33.28 3.50 -13.84
N ALA A 563 33.96 2.84 -12.87
CA ALA A 563 35.18 3.35 -12.25
C ALA A 563 36.29 3.62 -13.28
N THR A 564 36.42 2.77 -14.29
CA THR A 564 37.46 2.86 -15.34
C THR A 564 36.99 3.61 -16.59
N ARG A 565 35.71 3.87 -16.74
CA ARG A 565 35.15 4.57 -17.91
C ARG A 565 35.66 6.03 -17.95
N PRO A 566 36.12 6.54 -19.09
CA PRO A 566 36.59 7.92 -19.18
C PRO A 566 35.44 8.91 -18.95
N LEU A 567 35.77 10.07 -18.40
CA LEU A 567 34.86 11.19 -18.30
C LEU A 567 34.72 11.84 -19.68
N GLY A 568 33.56 12.47 -19.93
CA GLY A 568 33.23 13.19 -21.15
C GLY A 568 33.23 14.71 -20.95
N ASN A 569 32.42 15.39 -21.73
CA ASN A 569 32.25 16.84 -21.68
C ASN A 569 30.78 17.29 -21.60
N ARG A 570 29.86 16.34 -21.45
CA ARG A 570 28.44 16.62 -21.32
C ARG A 570 28.09 17.12 -19.92
N GLN A 571 26.94 17.76 -19.82
CA GLN A 571 26.30 18.13 -18.56
C GLN A 571 24.87 17.65 -18.61
N GLU A 572 24.47 16.90 -17.59
CA GLU A 572 23.10 16.41 -17.43
C GLU A 572 22.52 16.95 -16.13
N GLN A 573 21.34 17.55 -16.17
CA GLN A 573 20.61 17.91 -14.96
C GLN A 573 20.00 16.67 -14.34
N LEU A 574 20.15 16.49 -13.04
CA LEU A 574 19.57 15.36 -12.29
C LEU A 574 18.32 15.85 -11.56
N ILE A 575 17.20 15.12 -11.74
CA ILE A 575 15.93 15.41 -11.07
C ILE A 575 15.46 14.20 -10.27
N GLY A 576 14.60 14.44 -9.24
CA GLY A 576 14.10 13.41 -8.34
C GLY A 576 15.22 12.78 -7.49
N MET A 577 16.12 13.60 -6.96
CA MET A 577 17.34 13.15 -6.28
C MET A 577 17.16 12.86 -4.79
N ASP A 578 16.03 13.27 -4.17
CA ASP A 578 15.87 13.30 -2.72
C ASP A 578 16.00 11.91 -2.07
N ALA A 579 15.51 10.87 -2.74
CA ALA A 579 15.61 9.49 -2.28
C ALA A 579 17.06 8.94 -2.20
N PHE A 580 18.03 9.57 -2.89
CA PHE A 580 19.37 8.99 -3.10
C PHE A 580 20.46 9.55 -2.17
N ASN A 581 20.13 10.43 -1.23
CA ASN A 581 21.11 11.12 -0.38
C ASN A 581 22.32 11.68 -1.16
N PRO A 582 22.11 12.54 -2.17
CA PRO A 582 23.16 12.94 -3.09
C PRO A 582 24.27 13.77 -2.44
N SER A 583 23.98 14.43 -1.30
CA SER A 583 24.95 15.27 -0.59
C SER A 583 26.17 14.48 -0.11
N SER A 584 26.00 13.21 0.24
CA SER A 584 27.11 12.34 0.68
C SER A 584 28.05 11.94 -0.46
N ARG A 585 27.63 12.13 -1.72
CA ARG A 585 28.36 11.73 -2.93
C ARG A 585 28.86 12.91 -3.75
N LYS A 586 28.67 14.13 -3.27
CA LYS A 586 29.11 15.35 -3.96
C LYS A 586 30.62 15.35 -4.22
N GLY A 587 31.03 15.64 -5.44
CA GLY A 587 32.44 15.66 -5.89
C GLY A 587 32.99 14.27 -6.24
N GLN A 588 32.20 13.23 -6.14
CA GLN A 588 32.58 11.87 -6.51
C GLN A 588 32.31 11.59 -7.99
N LYS A 589 33.04 10.63 -8.54
CA LYS A 589 32.68 10.03 -9.82
C LYS A 589 31.54 9.04 -9.59
N THR A 590 30.42 9.28 -10.27
CA THR A 590 29.20 8.48 -10.08
C THR A 590 28.76 7.83 -11.39
N VAL A 591 28.11 6.70 -11.27
CA VAL A 591 27.27 6.12 -12.31
C VAL A 591 25.82 6.38 -11.95
N VAL A 592 25.09 6.96 -12.88
CA VAL A 592 23.69 7.36 -12.70
C VAL A 592 22.85 6.65 -13.75
N LYS A 593 21.77 6.01 -13.34
CA LYS A 593 20.72 5.56 -14.25
C LYS A 593 19.48 6.43 -14.10
N GLY A 594 18.72 6.54 -15.17
CA GLY A 594 17.44 7.25 -15.16
C GLY A 594 16.84 7.36 -16.54
N VAL A 595 15.65 7.92 -16.61
CA VAL A 595 15.00 8.21 -17.87
C VAL A 595 15.58 9.51 -18.44
N LEU A 596 16.16 9.41 -19.64
CA LEU A 596 16.73 10.58 -20.35
C LEU A 596 15.60 11.37 -21.02
N ILE A 597 15.54 12.65 -20.69
CA ILE A 597 14.59 13.63 -21.20
C ILE A 597 15.40 14.71 -21.95
N GLU A 598 15.21 14.77 -23.27
CA GLU A 598 15.88 15.73 -24.14
C GLU A 598 14.82 16.67 -24.74
N ASP A 599 14.82 17.91 -24.31
CA ASP A 599 13.90 18.94 -24.82
C ASP A 599 14.57 20.30 -24.93
N ALA A 600 13.80 21.32 -25.29
CA ALA A 600 14.29 22.70 -25.44
C ALA A 600 14.85 23.29 -24.12
N GLY A 601 14.50 22.72 -22.96
CA GLY A 601 15.01 23.12 -21.66
C GLY A 601 16.37 22.51 -21.31
N GLY A 602 16.90 21.63 -22.14
CA GLY A 602 18.17 20.91 -21.95
C GLY A 602 17.97 19.44 -21.59
N ASN A 603 19.09 18.76 -21.39
CA ASN A 603 19.07 17.34 -21.01
C ASN A 603 18.84 17.17 -19.52
N ARG A 604 17.85 16.37 -19.18
CA ARG A 604 17.53 15.99 -17.81
C ARG A 604 17.50 14.47 -17.67
N LEU A 605 17.97 14.00 -16.53
CA LEU A 605 17.91 12.61 -16.15
C LEU A 605 17.02 12.45 -14.91
N ASN A 606 15.85 11.85 -15.08
CA ASN A 606 15.00 11.49 -13.94
C ASN A 606 15.55 10.21 -13.30
N VAL A 607 16.28 10.40 -12.18
CA VAL A 607 17.21 9.42 -11.64
C VAL A 607 16.46 8.23 -11.03
N THR A 608 16.86 7.03 -11.41
CA THR A 608 16.39 5.77 -10.84
C THR A 608 17.47 5.05 -10.02
N SER A 609 18.77 5.34 -10.26
CA SER A 609 19.88 4.78 -9.49
C SER A 609 21.07 5.75 -9.49
N LEU A 610 21.74 5.85 -8.34
CA LEU A 610 22.89 6.73 -8.13
C LEU A 610 23.98 5.99 -7.32
N GLN A 611 25.07 5.58 -7.95
CA GLN A 611 26.15 4.83 -7.31
C GLN A 611 27.49 5.54 -7.42
N THR A 612 28.31 5.45 -6.38
CA THR A 612 29.69 5.93 -6.40
C THR A 612 30.58 4.96 -7.16
N ALA A 613 31.20 5.43 -8.24
CA ALA A 613 32.19 4.68 -9.03
C ALA A 613 33.62 4.93 -8.54
N ALA A 614 33.91 6.14 -8.02
CA ALA A 614 35.17 6.46 -7.38
C ALA A 614 35.01 7.67 -6.42
N ASP A 615 35.80 7.71 -5.35
CA ASP A 615 35.72 8.72 -4.29
C ASP A 615 36.02 10.14 -4.76
N ARG A 616 36.70 10.28 -5.85
CA ARG A 616 37.03 11.60 -6.45
C ARG A 616 36.74 11.60 -7.94
N CYS A 617 36.22 12.70 -8.40
CA CYS A 617 36.05 12.97 -9.81
C CYS A 617 37.33 13.62 -10.37
N SER A 618 38.31 12.82 -10.77
CA SER A 618 39.50 13.29 -11.46
C SER A 618 39.51 12.76 -12.88
N SER A 619 39.75 13.65 -13.86
CA SER A 619 40.18 13.21 -15.18
C SER A 619 41.59 12.64 -15.04
N ARG A 620 41.73 11.35 -15.21
CA ARG A 620 43.07 10.76 -15.45
C ARG A 620 43.47 11.01 -16.85
#